data_bfd542fea7ae0fe93c10a701730eb183
#
_entry.id   bfd542fea7ae0fe93c10a701730eb183
#
_cell.length_a   1.000
_cell.length_b   1.000
_cell.length_c   1.000
_cell.angle_alpha   90.00
_cell.angle_beta   90.00
_cell.angle_gamma   90.00
#
_symmetry.space_group_name_H-M   'P 1'
#
loop_
_entity.id
_entity.type
_entity.pdbx_description
1 polymer ?
#
loop_
_entity_poly.entity_id
_entity_poly.type
_entity_poly.pdbx_seq_one_letter_code
_entity_poly.pdbx_strand_id
1 'polypeptide(L)'
;MSIIPRSKFGNCSECGDENVNVIKNGKSLYCIPCRNQQKTKQYTEKASLKGKLRALVCNEGIAERQSLINDLDFTFSRYVRIREANSKGMCECYTCGRIDHWKYLQCGHYIKRSETLLRWDSRNARSQCVECNCHLHGNIEEYTKRLNEEQPGLPEQLREESREVYKYSREELKQLLIDYRAKLKIVESKLIS
;
A
#
# COMPACT_ATOMS: atom_id res chain seq x y z
N MET A 1 -11.28 -13.83 51.80
CA MET A 1 -11.53 -12.72 52.72
C MET A 1 -10.85 -11.47 52.18
N SER A 2 -11.63 -10.52 51.61
CA SER A 2 -11.13 -9.25 51.15
C SER A 2 -10.89 -8.34 52.32
N ILE A 3 -9.63 -7.94 52.53
CA ILE A 3 -9.23 -7.00 53.60
C ILE A 3 -9.78 -5.62 53.19
N ILE A 4 -10.84 -5.18 53.83
CA ILE A 4 -11.34 -3.79 53.73
C ILE A 4 -10.30 -2.90 54.38
N PRO A 5 -9.64 -1.97 53.66
CA PRO A 5 -8.66 -1.08 54.28
C PRO A 5 -9.35 -0.21 55.34
N ARG A 6 -8.80 -0.19 56.57
CA ARG A 6 -9.33 0.70 57.62
C ARG A 6 -9.27 2.14 57.14
N SER A 7 -10.48 2.70 57.00
CA SER A 7 -10.66 4.11 56.69
C SER A 7 -10.12 4.98 57.83
N LYS A 8 -9.26 5.94 57.51
CA LYS A 8 -8.76 6.95 58.45
C LYS A 8 -9.42 8.28 58.09
N PHE A 9 -9.88 8.99 59.10
CA PHE A 9 -10.34 10.36 58.95
C PHE A 9 -9.14 11.30 58.83
N GLY A 10 -9.20 12.27 57.93
CA GLY A 10 -8.15 13.25 57.70
C GLY A 10 -8.55 14.27 56.64
N ASN A 11 -7.67 15.19 56.30
CA ASN A 11 -7.95 16.24 55.34
C ASN A 11 -7.56 15.76 53.93
N CYS A 12 -8.42 15.99 52.95
CA CYS A 12 -8.17 15.61 51.57
C CYS A 12 -7.17 16.58 50.92
N SER A 13 -6.11 16.05 50.34
CA SER A 13 -5.05 16.83 49.67
C SER A 13 -5.52 17.48 48.35
N GLU A 14 -6.66 17.10 47.78
CA GLU A 14 -7.17 17.61 46.51
C GLU A 14 -8.24 18.67 46.72
N CYS A 15 -9.33 18.35 47.45
CA CYS A 15 -10.43 19.28 47.66
C CYS A 15 -10.33 20.10 48.95
N GLY A 16 -9.42 19.78 49.80
CA GLY A 16 -9.22 20.49 51.06
C GLY A 16 -10.23 20.11 52.15
N ASP A 17 -11.21 19.23 51.89
CA ASP A 17 -12.21 18.82 52.88
C ASP A 17 -11.55 18.23 54.13
N GLU A 18 -11.97 18.72 55.29
CA GLU A 18 -11.41 18.33 56.60
C GLU A 18 -12.20 17.16 57.19
N ASN A 19 -11.50 16.35 57.97
CA ASN A 19 -12.10 15.24 58.72
C ASN A 19 -13.01 14.30 57.92
N VAL A 20 -12.66 14.09 56.64
CA VAL A 20 -13.35 13.15 55.75
C VAL A 20 -12.65 11.79 55.72
N ASN A 21 -13.37 10.77 55.27
CA ASN A 21 -12.79 9.42 55.09
C ASN A 21 -11.77 9.43 53.96
N VAL A 22 -10.49 9.28 54.24
CA VAL A 22 -9.39 9.39 53.29
C VAL A 22 -8.66 8.07 53.07
N ILE A 23 -8.17 7.89 51.86
CA ILE A 23 -7.34 6.76 51.43
C ILE A 23 -5.98 7.30 51.03
N LYS A 24 -4.92 6.69 51.56
CA LYS A 24 -3.52 7.05 51.29
C LYS A 24 -3.14 6.65 49.86
N ASN A 25 -2.52 7.57 49.14
CA ASN A 25 -1.92 7.32 47.84
C ASN A 25 -0.52 8.00 47.80
N GLY A 26 0.53 7.20 47.95
CA GLY A 26 1.88 7.73 48.17
C GLY A 26 2.00 8.54 49.48
N LYS A 27 2.39 9.81 49.35
CA LYS A 27 2.50 10.74 50.50
C LYS A 27 1.21 11.53 50.78
N SER A 28 0.21 11.47 49.89
CA SER A 28 -1.02 12.26 49.94
C SER A 28 -2.22 11.46 50.41
N LEU A 29 -3.20 12.12 50.97
CA LEU A 29 -4.46 11.58 51.45
C LEU A 29 -5.59 12.12 50.55
N TYR A 30 -6.46 11.27 50.06
CA TYR A 30 -7.57 11.64 49.17
C TYR A 30 -8.89 11.12 49.71
N CYS A 31 -9.93 11.94 49.69
CA CYS A 31 -11.29 11.44 49.88
C CYS A 31 -11.70 10.51 48.75
N ILE A 32 -12.68 9.64 48.93
CA ILE A 32 -13.10 8.65 47.97
C ILE A 32 -13.49 9.27 46.60
N PRO A 33 -14.28 10.37 46.55
CA PRO A 33 -14.62 11.04 45.29
C PRO A 33 -13.36 11.52 44.50
N CYS A 34 -12.45 12.24 45.17
CA CYS A 34 -11.25 12.76 44.51
C CYS A 34 -10.33 11.66 44.00
N ARG A 35 -10.15 10.58 44.77
CA ARG A 35 -9.37 9.41 44.34
C ARG A 35 -9.99 8.73 43.10
N ASN A 36 -11.30 8.61 43.04
CA ASN A 36 -11.99 8.03 41.90
C ASN A 36 -11.84 8.91 40.65
N GLN A 37 -11.96 10.23 40.79
CA GLN A 37 -11.71 11.18 39.69
C GLN A 37 -10.29 11.08 39.14
N GLN A 38 -9.28 11.01 40.02
CA GLN A 38 -7.88 10.82 39.57
C GLN A 38 -7.69 9.51 38.82
N LYS A 39 -8.26 8.39 39.31
CA LYS A 39 -8.18 7.11 38.61
C LYS A 39 -8.83 7.18 37.24
N THR A 40 -10.01 7.78 37.12
CA THR A 40 -10.70 7.96 35.85
C THR A 40 -9.88 8.82 34.89
N LYS A 41 -9.31 9.94 35.35
CA LYS A 41 -8.45 10.80 34.55
C LYS A 41 -7.23 10.06 34.00
N GLN A 42 -6.51 9.32 34.86
CA GLN A 42 -5.36 8.52 34.45
C GLN A 42 -5.75 7.41 33.46
N TYR A 43 -6.91 6.79 33.62
CA TYR A 43 -7.39 5.75 32.71
C TYR A 43 -7.73 6.33 31.33
N THR A 44 -8.40 7.49 31.27
CA THR A 44 -8.74 8.17 30.00
C THR A 44 -7.49 8.67 29.28
N GLU A 45 -6.49 9.20 29.97
CA GLU A 45 -5.22 9.62 29.40
C GLU A 45 -4.45 8.45 28.78
N LYS A 46 -4.35 7.32 29.50
CA LYS A 46 -3.70 6.09 28.97
C LYS A 46 -4.43 5.54 27.76
N ALA A 47 -5.76 5.52 27.76
CA ALA A 47 -6.57 5.07 26.64
C ALA A 47 -6.38 5.97 25.39
N SER A 48 -6.35 7.29 25.58
CA SER A 48 -6.10 8.27 24.52
C SER A 48 -4.69 8.12 23.92
N LEU A 49 -3.67 7.96 24.75
CA LEU A 49 -2.29 7.75 24.28
C LEU A 49 -2.15 6.44 23.47
N LYS A 50 -2.75 5.36 23.96
CA LYS A 50 -2.76 4.06 23.25
C LYS A 50 -3.48 4.19 21.90
N GLY A 51 -4.58 4.95 21.82
CA GLY A 51 -5.30 5.23 20.57
C GLY A 51 -4.44 6.00 19.57
N LYS A 52 -3.76 7.07 20.03
CA LYS A 52 -2.83 7.86 19.18
C LYS A 52 -1.68 7.02 18.65
N LEU A 53 -1.04 6.21 19.50
CA LEU A 53 0.06 5.32 19.07
C LEU A 53 -0.42 4.30 18.03
N ARG A 54 -1.61 3.70 18.21
CA ARG A 54 -2.19 2.75 17.27
C ARG A 54 -2.48 3.40 15.91
N ALA A 55 -2.95 4.65 15.89
CA ALA A 55 -3.17 5.41 14.67
C ALA A 55 -1.86 5.72 13.93
N LEU A 56 -0.79 6.10 14.64
CA LEU A 56 0.53 6.35 14.05
C LEU A 56 1.09 5.09 13.38
N VAL A 57 1.10 3.96 14.09
CA VAL A 57 1.59 2.67 13.53
C VAL A 57 0.77 2.24 12.31
N CYS A 58 -0.54 2.45 12.33
CA CYS A 58 -1.41 2.17 11.18
C CYS A 58 -1.06 3.04 9.97
N ASN A 59 -0.86 4.35 10.18
CA ASN A 59 -0.50 5.29 9.11
C ASN A 59 0.88 5.00 8.50
N GLU A 60 1.88 4.64 9.31
CA GLU A 60 3.20 4.22 8.83
C GLU A 60 3.10 2.97 7.94
N GLY A 61 2.32 1.97 8.36
CA GLY A 61 2.10 0.76 7.56
C GLY A 61 1.40 1.01 6.22
N ILE A 62 0.49 2.00 6.16
CA ILE A 62 -0.18 2.43 4.91
C ILE A 62 0.82 3.14 4.01
N ALA A 63 1.63 4.06 4.54
CA ALA A 63 2.64 4.80 3.79
C ALA A 63 3.71 3.86 3.19
N GLU A 64 4.21 2.90 3.96
CA GLU A 64 5.15 1.88 3.48
C GLU A 64 4.56 1.05 2.34
N ARG A 65 3.31 0.59 2.48
CA ARG A 65 2.63 -0.16 1.42
C ARG A 65 2.48 0.66 0.14
N GLN A 66 2.10 1.93 0.24
CA GLN A 66 1.95 2.80 -0.91
C GLN A 66 3.29 3.06 -1.61
N SER A 67 4.38 3.21 -0.85
CA SER A 67 5.73 3.32 -1.40
C SER A 67 6.11 2.07 -2.21
N LEU A 68 5.87 0.87 -1.68
CA LEU A 68 6.11 -0.38 -2.40
C LEU A 68 5.32 -0.47 -3.72
N ILE A 69 4.06 -0.06 -3.72
CA ILE A 69 3.21 -0.03 -4.92
C ILE A 69 3.80 0.94 -5.95
N ASN A 70 4.21 2.13 -5.55
CA ASN A 70 4.78 3.14 -6.44
C ASN A 70 6.10 2.65 -7.05
N ASP A 71 6.98 2.06 -6.25
CA ASP A 71 8.25 1.50 -6.71
C ASP A 71 8.04 0.35 -7.70
N LEU A 72 7.05 -0.50 -7.42
CA LEU A 72 6.71 -1.62 -8.29
C LEU A 72 6.10 -1.14 -9.60
N ASP A 73 5.18 -0.17 -9.58
CA ASP A 73 4.62 0.45 -10.79
C ASP A 73 5.71 1.06 -11.66
N PHE A 74 6.65 1.79 -11.06
CA PHE A 74 7.77 2.39 -11.77
C PHE A 74 8.68 1.32 -12.42
N THR A 75 9.08 0.31 -11.64
CA THR A 75 9.96 -0.77 -12.08
C THR A 75 9.31 -1.61 -13.17
N PHE A 76 8.05 -2.01 -12.97
CA PHE A 76 7.27 -2.77 -13.92
C PHE A 76 7.06 -2.02 -15.25
N SER A 77 6.64 -0.75 -15.17
CA SER A 77 6.45 0.09 -16.35
C SER A 77 7.74 0.25 -17.15
N ARG A 78 8.88 0.40 -16.48
CA ARG A 78 10.19 0.49 -17.13
C ARG A 78 10.57 -0.82 -17.80
N TYR A 79 10.38 -1.95 -17.11
CA TYR A 79 10.62 -3.29 -17.64
C TYR A 79 9.80 -3.55 -18.91
N VAL A 80 8.49 -3.29 -18.88
CA VAL A 80 7.59 -3.50 -20.04
C VAL A 80 8.04 -2.72 -21.25
N ARG A 81 8.45 -1.46 -21.07
CA ARG A 81 8.86 -0.59 -22.19
C ARG A 81 10.23 -0.95 -22.77
N ILE A 82 11.11 -1.54 -21.97
CA ILE A 82 12.48 -1.86 -22.40
C ILE A 82 12.57 -3.29 -22.97
N ARG A 83 11.78 -4.24 -22.48
CA ARG A 83 11.95 -5.67 -22.79
C ARG A 83 11.90 -5.99 -24.28
N GLU A 84 11.16 -5.19 -25.07
CA GLU A 84 10.99 -5.36 -26.51
C GLU A 84 11.78 -4.34 -27.33
N ALA A 85 12.53 -3.44 -26.66
CA ALA A 85 13.39 -2.47 -27.31
C ALA A 85 14.64 -3.15 -27.88
N ASN A 86 15.09 -2.66 -29.03
CA ASN A 86 16.38 -3.05 -29.62
C ASN A 86 17.57 -2.39 -28.88
N SER A 87 18.80 -2.69 -29.27
CA SER A 87 20.02 -2.14 -28.64
C SER A 87 20.11 -0.61 -28.71
N LYS A 88 19.43 0.04 -29.67
CA LYS A 88 19.33 1.50 -29.77
C LYS A 88 18.19 2.08 -28.92
N GLY A 89 17.48 1.27 -28.17
CA GLY A 89 16.36 1.67 -27.36
C GLY A 89 15.06 1.96 -28.14
N MET A 90 14.99 1.58 -29.42
CA MET A 90 13.80 1.74 -30.24
C MET A 90 12.86 0.57 -30.03
N CYS A 91 11.59 0.87 -29.86
CA CYS A 91 10.52 -0.09 -29.56
C CYS A 91 9.28 0.26 -30.38
N GLU A 92 8.56 -0.74 -30.84
CA GLU A 92 7.31 -0.59 -31.57
C GLU A 92 6.14 -0.39 -30.58
N CYS A 93 5.22 0.55 -30.91
CA CYS A 93 3.93 0.62 -30.24
C CYS A 93 3.14 -0.64 -30.55
N TYR A 94 2.76 -1.36 -29.53
CA TYR A 94 2.11 -2.68 -29.68
C TYR A 94 0.85 -2.66 -30.54
N THR A 95 0.09 -1.56 -30.53
CA THR A 95 -1.20 -1.50 -31.22
C THR A 95 -1.17 -0.82 -32.59
N CYS A 96 -0.34 0.20 -32.81
CA CYS A 96 -0.33 0.90 -34.12
C CYS A 96 0.97 0.69 -34.93
N GLY A 97 1.95 -0.02 -34.41
CA GLY A 97 3.20 -0.27 -35.13
C GLY A 97 4.18 0.91 -35.18
N ARG A 98 3.82 2.09 -34.65
CA ARG A 98 4.71 3.24 -34.62
C ARG A 98 5.98 2.92 -33.81
N ILE A 99 7.13 3.18 -34.42
CA ILE A 99 8.43 2.99 -33.74
C ILE A 99 8.84 4.27 -33.06
N ASP A 100 9.21 4.15 -31.77
CA ASP A 100 9.69 5.28 -30.98
C ASP A 100 10.74 4.78 -29.94
N HIS A 101 11.50 5.71 -29.34
CA HIS A 101 12.39 5.33 -28.25
C HIS A 101 11.58 4.97 -27.01
N TRP A 102 11.94 3.89 -26.29
CA TRP A 102 11.20 3.37 -25.12
C TRP A 102 10.85 4.43 -24.07
N LYS A 103 11.66 5.50 -23.96
CA LYS A 103 11.42 6.61 -23.02
C LYS A 103 10.15 7.40 -23.34
N TYR A 104 9.74 7.44 -24.62
CA TYR A 104 8.55 8.14 -25.08
C TYR A 104 7.32 7.25 -25.17
N LEU A 105 7.51 5.94 -25.02
CA LEU A 105 6.40 5.00 -24.92
C LEU A 105 5.89 4.88 -23.48
N GLN A 106 4.66 4.40 -23.35
CA GLN A 106 3.98 4.15 -22.08
C GLN A 106 3.77 2.65 -21.86
N CYS A 107 3.58 2.25 -20.61
CA CYS A 107 3.16 0.92 -20.26
C CYS A 107 1.63 0.82 -20.40
N GLY A 108 1.16 0.35 -21.54
CA GLY A 108 -0.25 0.13 -21.81
C GLY A 108 -0.72 -1.19 -21.21
N HIS A 109 -1.81 -1.15 -20.46
CA HIS A 109 -2.44 -2.34 -19.88
C HIS A 109 -3.69 -2.71 -20.68
N TYR A 110 -3.83 -3.98 -21.05
CA TYR A 110 -5.03 -4.50 -21.68
C TYR A 110 -6.23 -4.50 -20.73
N ILE A 111 -6.06 -5.07 -19.55
CA ILE A 111 -7.00 -4.96 -18.42
C ILE A 111 -6.50 -3.83 -17.51
N LYS A 112 -7.41 -2.97 -17.06
CA LYS A 112 -7.08 -1.77 -16.28
C LYS A 112 -6.28 -2.08 -15.00
N ARG A 113 -5.38 -1.18 -14.63
CA ARG A 113 -4.56 -1.29 -13.40
C ARG A 113 -5.36 -1.35 -12.09
N SER A 114 -6.65 -0.94 -12.12
CA SER A 114 -7.57 -1.09 -10.99
C SER A 114 -7.84 -2.55 -10.64
N GLU A 115 -7.76 -3.44 -11.63
CA GLU A 115 -7.86 -4.89 -11.44
C GLU A 115 -6.54 -5.42 -10.89
N THR A 116 -6.49 -5.52 -9.57
CA THR A 116 -5.24 -5.66 -8.82
C THR A 116 -4.46 -6.92 -9.16
N LEU A 117 -5.13 -8.05 -9.44
CA LEU A 117 -4.50 -9.31 -9.80
C LEU A 117 -3.58 -9.16 -11.03
N LEU A 118 -4.02 -8.44 -12.05
CA LEU A 118 -3.34 -8.28 -13.33
C LEU A 118 -2.46 -7.02 -13.43
N ARG A 119 -2.39 -6.21 -12.36
CA ARG A 119 -1.69 -4.92 -12.37
C ARG A 119 -0.21 -5.03 -12.77
N TRP A 120 0.45 -6.08 -12.30
CA TRP A 120 1.86 -6.35 -12.59
C TRP A 120 2.08 -7.66 -13.33
N ASP A 121 1.06 -8.13 -14.04
CA ASP A 121 1.19 -9.28 -14.92
C ASP A 121 1.76 -8.84 -16.27
N SER A 122 2.89 -9.44 -16.64
CA SER A 122 3.57 -9.12 -17.89
C SER A 122 2.80 -9.55 -19.15
N ARG A 123 1.83 -10.47 -19.02
CA ARG A 123 0.91 -10.84 -20.11
C ARG A 123 -0.06 -9.71 -20.40
N ASN A 124 -0.43 -8.94 -19.37
CA ASN A 124 -1.41 -7.87 -19.42
C ASN A 124 -0.87 -6.52 -19.90
N ALA A 125 0.42 -6.38 -20.14
CA ALA A 125 1.03 -5.07 -20.43
C ALA A 125 1.98 -5.11 -21.64
N ARG A 126 1.93 -4.08 -22.49
CA ARG A 126 2.78 -3.87 -23.67
C ARG A 126 3.19 -2.40 -23.78
N SER A 127 4.23 -2.14 -24.56
CA SER A 127 4.62 -0.77 -24.93
C SER A 127 3.61 -0.14 -25.86
N GLN A 128 3.08 1.02 -25.53
CA GLN A 128 2.17 1.80 -26.38
C GLN A 128 2.61 3.26 -26.50
N CYS A 129 2.36 3.88 -27.64
CA CYS A 129 2.50 5.32 -27.78
C CYS A 129 1.39 6.07 -27.01
N VAL A 130 1.61 7.34 -26.73
CA VAL A 130 0.65 8.21 -26.01
C VAL A 130 -0.72 8.22 -26.72
N GLU A 131 -0.72 8.29 -28.06
CA GLU A 131 -1.95 8.28 -28.85
C GLU A 131 -2.79 7.02 -28.56
N CYS A 132 -2.19 5.84 -28.70
CA CYS A 132 -2.93 4.60 -28.46
C CYS A 132 -3.33 4.40 -26.99
N ASN A 133 -2.40 4.67 -26.07
CA ASN A 133 -2.66 4.39 -24.65
C ASN A 133 -3.62 5.39 -24.00
N CYS A 134 -3.46 6.70 -24.29
CA CYS A 134 -4.26 7.76 -23.66
C CYS A 134 -5.44 8.19 -24.52
N HIS A 135 -5.20 8.63 -25.75
CA HIS A 135 -6.26 9.23 -26.59
C HIS A 135 -7.24 8.19 -27.17
N LEU A 136 -6.73 7.01 -27.51
CA LEU A 136 -7.55 5.88 -27.96
C LEU A 136 -7.88 4.89 -26.83
N HIS A 137 -7.74 5.32 -25.55
CA HIS A 137 -8.11 4.52 -24.38
C HIS A 137 -7.55 3.10 -24.36
N GLY A 138 -6.28 2.94 -24.80
CA GLY A 138 -5.61 1.65 -24.91
C GLY A 138 -5.73 1.01 -26.31
N ASN A 139 -6.51 1.57 -27.23
CA ASN A 139 -6.77 1.00 -28.56
C ASN A 139 -7.11 -0.50 -28.46
N ILE A 140 -8.11 -0.80 -27.64
CA ILE A 140 -8.43 -2.16 -27.14
C ILE A 140 -8.79 -3.13 -28.25
N GLU A 141 -9.41 -2.69 -29.33
CA GLU A 141 -9.76 -3.55 -30.45
C GLU A 141 -8.51 -4.15 -31.10
N GLU A 142 -7.54 -3.29 -31.47
CA GLU A 142 -6.28 -3.72 -32.05
C GLU A 142 -5.42 -4.47 -31.04
N TYR A 143 -5.47 -4.07 -29.75
CA TYR A 143 -4.79 -4.77 -28.69
C TYR A 143 -5.29 -6.21 -28.54
N THR A 144 -6.62 -6.41 -28.54
CA THR A 144 -7.26 -7.74 -28.49
C THR A 144 -6.82 -8.61 -29.65
N LYS A 145 -6.85 -8.05 -30.87
CA LYS A 145 -6.45 -8.76 -32.09
C LYS A 145 -5.00 -9.25 -31.98
N ARG A 146 -4.05 -8.36 -31.65
CA ARG A 146 -2.64 -8.71 -31.53
C ARG A 146 -2.35 -9.70 -30.39
N LEU A 147 -3.00 -9.55 -29.22
CA LEU A 147 -2.87 -10.54 -28.15
C LEU A 147 -3.33 -11.93 -28.57
N ASN A 148 -4.45 -11.99 -29.32
CA ASN A 148 -4.97 -13.26 -29.80
C ASN A 148 -4.12 -13.89 -30.93
N GLU A 149 -3.43 -13.04 -31.73
CA GLU A 149 -2.44 -13.50 -32.72
C GLU A 149 -1.19 -14.06 -32.05
N GLU A 150 -0.69 -13.40 -30.97
CA GLU A 150 0.48 -13.88 -30.20
C GLU A 150 0.15 -15.15 -29.41
N GLN A 151 -0.98 -15.18 -28.74
CA GLN A 151 -1.45 -16.29 -27.91
C GLN A 151 -2.97 -16.42 -28.01
N PRO A 152 -3.46 -17.35 -28.82
CA PRO A 152 -4.90 -17.59 -28.95
C PRO A 152 -5.57 -17.86 -27.61
N GLY A 153 -6.66 -17.14 -27.33
CA GLY A 153 -7.43 -17.24 -26.08
C GLY A 153 -6.90 -16.40 -24.91
N LEU A 154 -5.74 -15.74 -25.04
CA LEU A 154 -5.20 -14.91 -23.96
C LEU A 154 -6.11 -13.72 -23.57
N PRO A 155 -6.74 -13.00 -24.52
CA PRO A 155 -7.67 -11.93 -24.17
C PRO A 155 -8.82 -12.39 -23.28
N GLU A 156 -9.40 -13.54 -23.56
CA GLU A 156 -10.50 -14.14 -22.80
C GLU A 156 -10.02 -14.57 -21.42
N GLN A 157 -8.87 -15.22 -21.35
CA GLN A 157 -8.24 -15.61 -20.10
C GLN A 157 -7.98 -14.41 -19.17
N LEU A 158 -7.40 -13.32 -19.68
CA LEU A 158 -7.17 -12.10 -18.91
C LEU A 158 -8.46 -11.46 -18.42
N ARG A 159 -9.53 -11.47 -19.23
CA ARG A 159 -10.85 -10.98 -18.82
C ARG A 159 -11.46 -11.84 -17.72
N GLU A 160 -11.30 -13.14 -17.77
CA GLU A 160 -11.78 -14.05 -16.73
C GLU A 160 -11.02 -13.86 -15.43
N GLU A 161 -9.68 -13.87 -15.48
CA GLU A 161 -8.82 -13.61 -14.34
C GLU A 161 -9.07 -12.23 -13.68
N SER A 162 -9.49 -11.23 -14.49
CA SER A 162 -9.79 -9.87 -13.98
C SER A 162 -11.00 -9.81 -13.06
N ARG A 163 -11.87 -10.81 -13.05
CA ARG A 163 -13.03 -10.88 -12.15
C ARG A 163 -12.63 -11.24 -10.72
N GLU A 164 -11.43 -11.79 -10.55
CA GLU A 164 -10.91 -12.15 -9.24
C GLU A 164 -10.42 -10.92 -8.48
N VAL A 165 -11.00 -10.69 -7.29
CA VAL A 165 -10.56 -9.62 -6.39
C VAL A 165 -9.37 -10.11 -5.59
N TYR A 166 -8.16 -9.62 -5.91
CA TYR A 166 -6.93 -9.99 -5.22
C TYR A 166 -6.30 -8.81 -4.50
N LYS A 167 -5.82 -9.04 -3.27
CA LYS A 167 -5.12 -8.03 -2.48
C LYS A 167 -3.74 -8.55 -2.06
N TYR A 168 -2.72 -8.11 -2.75
CA TYR A 168 -1.34 -8.46 -2.41
C TYR A 168 -0.99 -8.10 -0.97
N SER A 169 -0.35 -9.01 -0.24
CA SER A 169 0.33 -8.73 1.03
C SER A 169 1.55 -7.84 0.80
N ARG A 170 2.13 -7.32 1.88
CA ARG A 170 3.39 -6.56 1.78
C ARG A 170 4.56 -7.44 1.33
N GLU A 171 4.59 -8.66 1.78
CA GLU A 171 5.60 -9.66 1.45
C GLU A 171 5.57 -10.00 -0.05
N GLU A 172 4.39 -10.21 -0.60
CA GLU A 172 4.20 -10.43 -2.05
C GLU A 172 4.62 -9.22 -2.88
N LEU A 173 4.27 -8.00 -2.45
CA LEU A 173 4.72 -6.77 -3.12
C LEU A 173 6.26 -6.63 -3.11
N LYS A 174 6.91 -6.94 -1.99
CA LYS A 174 8.37 -6.94 -1.88
C LYS A 174 8.99 -7.97 -2.82
N GLN A 175 8.45 -9.19 -2.87
CA GLN A 175 8.94 -10.23 -3.74
C GLN A 175 8.80 -9.85 -5.22
N LEU A 176 7.61 -9.37 -5.62
CA LEU A 176 7.39 -8.88 -6.99
C LEU A 176 8.37 -7.76 -7.36
N LEU A 177 8.64 -6.83 -6.46
CA LEU A 177 9.60 -5.75 -6.70
C LEU A 177 11.03 -6.29 -6.91
N ILE A 178 11.47 -7.27 -6.12
CA ILE A 178 12.76 -7.95 -6.29
C ILE A 178 12.83 -8.61 -7.66
N ASP A 179 11.80 -9.37 -8.04
CA ASP A 179 11.72 -10.11 -9.29
C ASP A 179 11.75 -9.17 -10.51
N TYR A 180 10.97 -8.08 -10.47
CA TYR A 180 10.99 -7.11 -11.57
C TYR A 180 12.26 -6.27 -11.64
N ARG A 181 12.92 -6.00 -10.53
CA ARG A 181 14.26 -5.36 -10.52
C ARG A 181 15.31 -6.28 -11.16
N ALA A 182 15.24 -7.57 -10.89
CA ALA A 182 16.13 -8.55 -11.54
C ALA A 182 15.87 -8.64 -13.06
N LYS A 183 14.60 -8.78 -13.47
CA LYS A 183 14.19 -8.77 -14.88
C LYS A 183 14.61 -7.48 -15.59
N LEU A 184 14.45 -6.34 -14.94
CA LEU A 184 14.83 -5.02 -15.48
C LEU A 184 16.31 -4.94 -15.75
N LYS A 185 17.19 -5.39 -14.83
CA LYS A 185 18.64 -5.44 -15.04
C LYS A 185 19.02 -6.23 -16.29
N ILE A 186 18.36 -7.38 -16.53
CA ILE A 186 18.63 -8.23 -17.70
C ILE A 186 18.27 -7.50 -19.00
N VAL A 187 17.14 -6.81 -19.05
CA VAL A 187 16.73 -6.11 -20.28
C VAL A 187 17.51 -4.81 -20.49
N GLU A 188 17.92 -4.12 -19.43
CA GLU A 188 18.77 -2.93 -19.52
C GLU A 188 20.19 -3.24 -20.02
N SER A 189 20.75 -4.40 -19.68
CA SER A 189 22.07 -4.79 -20.20
C SER A 189 22.10 -4.94 -21.72
N LYS A 190 20.95 -5.23 -22.36
CA LYS A 190 20.83 -5.31 -23.84
C LYS A 190 20.87 -3.94 -24.53
N LEU A 191 20.60 -2.85 -23.79
CA LEU A 191 20.66 -1.50 -24.35
C LEU A 191 22.10 -0.92 -24.38
N ILE A 192 23.04 -1.57 -23.69
CA ILE A 192 24.41 -1.08 -23.53
C ILE A 192 25.37 -1.86 -24.47
N SER A 193 24.88 -2.96 -25.03
CA SER A 193 25.62 -3.82 -25.98
C SER A 193 25.46 -3.30 -27.41
#